data_c4726b6ceba1d261a804e12e2f388bb6
#
_entry.id   c4726b6ceba1d261a804e12e2f388bb6
#
_cell.length_a   1.000
_cell.length_b   1.000
_cell.length_c   1.000
_cell.angle_alpha   90.00
_cell.angle_beta   90.00
_cell.angle_gamma   90.00
#
_symmetry.space_group_name_H-M   'P 1'
#
loop_
_entity.id
_entity.type
_entity.pdbx_description
1 polymer ?
#
loop_
_entity_poly.entity_id
_entity_poly.type
_entity_poly.pdbx_seq_one_letter_code
_entity_poly.pdbx_strand_id
1 'polypeptide(L)'
;MRRSACVILCAVAAAIFLSWNPLFTGRHSFGPSVSFAQEGWKAEYEAVCSKTDIAISLSGEELKTLIARCDQLRKKIEAEEESTRKVYLRRLQMCRDLFKYVLENKERN
;
A
#
# COMPACT_ATOMS: atom_id res chain seq x y z
N MET A 1 -25.32 -22.30 49.04
CA MET A 1 -24.44 -21.15 49.20
C MET A 1 -23.21 -21.17 48.32
N ARG A 2 -22.54 -22.29 48.15
CA ARG A 2 -21.33 -22.37 47.32
C ARG A 2 -21.59 -22.20 45.82
N ARG A 3 -22.76 -22.62 45.36
CA ARG A 3 -23.13 -22.49 43.93
C ARG A 3 -23.39 -21.04 43.50
N SER A 4 -23.89 -20.24 44.42
CA SER A 4 -24.19 -18.84 44.14
C SER A 4 -22.91 -18.01 43.99
N ALA A 5 -21.86 -18.33 44.78
CA ALA A 5 -20.58 -17.66 44.66
C ALA A 5 -19.87 -17.92 43.32
N CYS A 6 -19.95 -19.16 42.81
CA CYS A 6 -19.37 -19.51 41.52
C CYS A 6 -20.08 -18.79 40.36
N VAL A 7 -21.39 -18.69 40.45
CA VAL A 7 -22.18 -18.03 39.38
C VAL A 7 -21.86 -16.51 39.31
N ILE A 8 -21.70 -15.89 40.46
CA ILE A 8 -21.34 -14.47 40.54
C ILE A 8 -19.94 -14.22 39.96
N LEU A 9 -18.98 -15.10 40.28
CA LEU A 9 -17.63 -15.00 39.78
C LEU A 9 -17.57 -15.17 38.25
N CYS A 10 -18.35 -16.10 37.73
CA CYS A 10 -18.41 -16.30 36.29
C CYS A 10 -19.05 -15.09 35.59
N ALA A 11 -20.07 -14.48 36.17
CA ALA A 11 -20.72 -13.31 35.59
C ALA A 11 -19.77 -12.10 35.53
N VAL A 12 -18.98 -11.88 36.56
CA VAL A 12 -18.00 -10.81 36.62
C VAL A 12 -16.88 -11.01 35.59
N ALA A 13 -16.40 -12.24 35.48
CA ALA A 13 -15.37 -12.57 34.46
C ALA A 13 -15.88 -12.35 33.04
N ALA A 14 -17.11 -12.71 32.76
CA ALA A 14 -17.72 -12.50 31.46
C ALA A 14 -17.90 -11.00 31.14
N ALA A 15 -18.27 -10.20 32.11
CA ALA A 15 -18.40 -8.75 31.95
C ALA A 15 -17.04 -8.08 31.64
N ILE A 16 -15.98 -8.50 32.30
CA ILE A 16 -14.65 -7.98 32.07
C ILE A 16 -14.17 -8.34 30.65
N PHE A 17 -14.49 -9.53 30.19
CA PHE A 17 -14.10 -10.00 28.88
C PHE A 17 -14.83 -9.24 27.75
N LEU A 18 -16.09 -8.95 27.95
CA LEU A 18 -16.90 -8.21 26.98
C LEU A 18 -16.48 -6.74 26.86
N SER A 19 -16.03 -6.13 27.95
CA SER A 19 -15.58 -4.74 27.91
C SER A 19 -14.22 -4.55 27.26
N TRP A 20 -13.44 -5.60 27.10
CA TRP A 20 -12.16 -5.52 26.44
C TRP A 20 -12.26 -5.49 24.91
N ASN A 21 -13.21 -6.22 24.36
CA ASN A 21 -13.39 -6.34 22.91
C ASN A 21 -13.69 -5.02 22.18
N PRO A 22 -14.57 -4.16 22.65
CA PRO A 22 -14.89 -2.92 21.95
C PRO A 22 -13.72 -1.93 21.89
N LEU A 23 -12.84 -1.94 22.89
CA LEU A 23 -11.69 -1.05 22.92
C LEU A 23 -10.63 -1.43 21.87
N PHE A 24 -10.52 -2.71 21.60
CA PHE A 24 -9.56 -3.21 20.64
C PHE A 24 -9.98 -2.94 19.19
N THR A 25 -11.25 -3.09 18.88
CA THR A 25 -11.80 -2.81 17.56
C THR A 25 -11.78 -1.34 17.20
N GLY A 26 -11.93 -0.44 18.17
CA GLY A 26 -11.90 0.99 17.93
C GLY A 26 -10.57 1.53 17.43
N ARG A 27 -9.48 0.87 17.72
CA ARG A 27 -8.16 1.30 17.28
C ARG A 27 -7.89 1.05 15.80
N HIS A 28 -8.46 0.02 15.24
CA HIS A 28 -8.21 -0.33 13.84
C HIS A 28 -8.90 0.57 12.84
N SER A 29 -10.03 1.14 13.20
CA SER A 29 -10.76 2.03 12.31
C SER A 29 -10.20 3.44 12.24
N PHE A 30 -9.29 3.80 13.14
CA PHE A 30 -8.86 5.19 13.29
C PHE A 30 -7.62 5.55 12.47
N GLY A 31 -6.71 4.63 12.19
CA GLY A 31 -5.43 4.93 11.59
C GLY A 31 -5.43 5.18 10.09
N PRO A 32 -6.02 4.32 9.24
CA PRO A 32 -5.79 4.36 7.81
C PRO A 32 -6.68 5.30 7.01
N SER A 33 -7.76 5.83 7.56
CA SER A 33 -8.76 6.54 6.76
C SER A 33 -8.39 7.97 6.37
N VAL A 34 -7.52 8.65 7.11
CA VAL A 34 -7.24 10.07 6.92
C VAL A 34 -6.20 10.32 5.82
N SER A 35 -5.18 9.49 5.73
CA SER A 35 -4.07 9.69 4.79
C SER A 35 -4.20 8.84 3.53
N PHE A 36 -5.19 7.97 3.44
CA PHE A 36 -5.32 6.99 2.37
C PHE A 36 -5.49 7.62 0.98
N ALA A 37 -6.27 8.69 0.88
CA ALA A 37 -6.53 9.36 -0.39
C ALA A 37 -5.29 10.08 -0.96
N GLN A 38 -4.47 10.67 -0.09
CA GLN A 38 -3.25 11.37 -0.48
C GLN A 38 -2.06 10.45 -0.72
N GLU A 39 -2.03 9.32 -0.04
CA GLU A 39 -0.91 8.37 -0.10
C GLU A 39 -1.15 7.20 -1.08
N GLY A 40 -2.34 7.09 -1.64
CA GLY A 40 -2.67 6.01 -2.56
C GLY A 40 -1.71 5.91 -3.74
N TRP A 41 -1.37 7.00 -4.35
CA TRP A 41 -0.43 7.02 -5.47
C TRP A 41 1.01 6.71 -5.02
N LYS A 42 1.38 7.07 -3.79
CA LYS A 42 2.71 6.74 -3.24
C LYS A 42 2.88 5.25 -3.06
N ALA A 43 1.87 4.59 -2.53
CA ALA A 43 1.88 3.13 -2.38
C ALA A 43 2.00 2.45 -3.75
N GLU A 44 1.27 2.94 -4.75
CA GLU A 44 1.36 2.44 -6.12
C GLU A 44 2.74 2.70 -6.73
N TYR A 45 3.30 3.89 -6.51
CA TYR A 45 4.65 4.24 -6.94
C TYR A 45 5.67 3.25 -6.37
N GLU A 46 5.63 2.99 -5.06
CA GLU A 46 6.52 2.03 -4.43
C GLU A 46 6.33 0.61 -5.00
N ALA A 47 5.10 0.20 -5.20
CA ALA A 47 4.80 -1.11 -5.76
C ALA A 47 5.35 -1.27 -7.17
N VAL A 48 5.25 -0.24 -8.01
CA VAL A 48 5.72 -0.27 -9.39
C VAL A 48 7.24 -0.17 -9.46
N CYS A 49 7.82 0.83 -8.79
CA CYS A 49 9.26 1.10 -8.89
C CYS A 49 10.12 0.11 -8.11
N SER A 50 9.59 -0.61 -7.13
CA SER A 50 10.31 -1.71 -6.49
C SER A 50 10.61 -2.85 -7.47
N LYS A 51 9.86 -2.97 -8.55
CA LYS A 51 10.06 -4.00 -9.56
C LYS A 51 11.28 -3.75 -10.45
N THR A 52 11.92 -2.59 -10.35
CA THR A 52 13.17 -2.31 -11.06
C THR A 52 14.27 -3.30 -10.71
N ASP A 53 14.28 -3.79 -9.47
CA ASP A 53 15.26 -4.77 -9.00
C ASP A 53 15.15 -6.11 -9.73
N ILE A 54 13.97 -6.47 -10.18
CA ILE A 54 13.72 -7.73 -10.86
C ILE A 54 13.30 -7.54 -12.33
N ALA A 55 13.49 -6.35 -12.88
CA ALA A 55 13.03 -6.01 -14.23
C ALA A 55 13.54 -6.99 -15.29
N ILE A 56 14.75 -7.45 -15.17
CA ILE A 56 15.36 -8.38 -16.13
C ILE A 56 14.61 -9.71 -16.18
N SER A 57 14.07 -10.16 -15.05
CA SER A 57 13.34 -11.42 -14.94
C SER A 57 11.87 -11.33 -15.35
N LEU A 58 11.35 -10.12 -15.52
CA LEU A 58 9.94 -9.92 -15.90
C LEU A 58 9.71 -10.21 -17.39
N SER A 59 8.51 -10.68 -17.71
CA SER A 59 8.11 -10.88 -19.11
C SER A 59 7.90 -9.55 -19.83
N GLY A 60 7.92 -9.58 -21.16
CA GLY A 60 7.63 -8.39 -21.95
C GLY A 60 6.24 -7.79 -21.66
N GLU A 61 5.24 -8.64 -21.45
CA GLU A 61 3.89 -8.20 -21.10
C GLU A 61 3.83 -7.53 -19.73
N GLU A 62 4.54 -8.07 -18.75
CA GLU A 62 4.64 -7.47 -17.42
C GLU A 62 5.31 -6.11 -17.48
N LEU A 63 6.38 -5.97 -18.26
CA LEU A 63 7.08 -4.71 -18.47
C LEU A 63 6.18 -3.66 -19.13
N LYS A 64 5.42 -4.05 -20.13
CA LYS A 64 4.46 -3.15 -20.80
C LYS A 64 3.39 -2.67 -19.82
N THR A 65 2.90 -3.55 -18.97
CA THR A 65 1.93 -3.21 -17.94
C THR A 65 2.51 -2.21 -16.93
N LEU A 66 3.75 -2.42 -16.49
CA LEU A 66 4.43 -1.52 -15.57
C LEU A 66 4.65 -0.13 -16.20
N ILE A 67 5.04 -0.07 -17.46
CA ILE A 67 5.21 1.20 -18.17
C ILE A 67 3.88 1.96 -18.23
N ALA A 68 2.78 1.27 -18.55
CA ALA A 68 1.45 1.87 -18.58
C ALA A 68 1.04 2.40 -17.20
N ARG A 69 1.35 1.65 -16.14
CA ARG A 69 1.09 2.09 -14.76
C ARG A 69 1.91 3.33 -14.39
N CYS A 70 3.15 3.40 -14.87
CA CYS A 70 3.98 4.61 -14.69
C CYS A 70 3.33 5.84 -15.35
N ASP A 71 2.75 5.67 -16.52
CA ASP A 71 2.07 6.76 -17.22
C ASP A 71 0.83 7.25 -16.47
N GLN A 72 0.09 6.33 -15.85
CA GLN A 72 -1.06 6.69 -15.01
C GLN A 72 -0.63 7.38 -13.71
N LEU A 73 0.44 6.89 -13.07
CA LEU A 73 1.02 7.51 -11.89
C LEU A 73 1.49 8.93 -12.16
N ARG A 74 2.08 9.16 -13.32
CA ARG A 74 2.54 10.49 -13.74
C ARG A 74 1.41 11.50 -13.65
N LYS A 75 0.24 11.17 -14.14
CA LYS A 75 -0.92 12.06 -14.09
C LYS A 75 -1.33 12.40 -12.66
N LYS A 76 -1.28 11.43 -11.76
CA LYS A 76 -1.60 11.64 -10.34
C LYS A 76 -0.57 12.53 -9.66
N ILE A 77 0.70 12.33 -9.96
CA ILE A 77 1.81 13.10 -9.39
C ILE A 77 1.79 14.54 -9.91
N GLU A 78 1.39 14.76 -11.17
CA GLU A 78 1.29 16.09 -11.76
C GLU A 78 0.27 16.99 -11.03
N ALA A 79 -0.70 16.38 -10.35
CA ALA A 79 -1.69 17.11 -9.55
C ALA A 79 -1.18 17.50 -8.15
N GLU A 80 -0.01 17.03 -7.76
CA GLU A 80 0.54 17.27 -6.43
C GLU A 80 1.25 18.64 -6.33
N GLU A 81 1.59 18.99 -5.09
CA GLU A 81 2.38 20.20 -4.79
C GLU A 81 3.72 20.19 -5.55
N GLU A 82 4.20 21.37 -5.91
CA GLU A 82 5.38 21.52 -6.77
C GLU A 82 6.62 20.79 -6.28
N SER A 83 6.94 20.87 -5.00
CA SER A 83 8.12 20.21 -4.44
C SER A 83 8.02 18.67 -4.53
N THR A 84 6.88 18.14 -4.16
CA THR A 84 6.61 16.69 -4.26
C THR A 84 6.59 16.26 -5.72
N ARG A 85 5.91 17.02 -6.56
CA ARG A 85 5.78 16.73 -7.99
C ARG A 85 7.14 16.59 -8.67
N LYS A 86 8.03 17.55 -8.50
CA LYS A 86 9.36 17.54 -9.14
C LYS A 86 10.16 16.30 -8.77
N VAL A 87 10.22 15.98 -7.49
CA VAL A 87 11.00 14.83 -7.01
C VAL A 87 10.44 13.51 -7.56
N TYR A 88 9.13 13.30 -7.42
CA TYR A 88 8.52 12.03 -7.81
C TYR A 88 8.41 11.86 -9.32
N LEU A 89 8.19 12.92 -10.08
CA LEU A 89 8.20 12.83 -11.55
C LEU A 89 9.57 12.41 -12.06
N ARG A 90 10.63 12.96 -11.49
CA ARG A 90 11.99 12.59 -11.90
C ARG A 90 12.27 11.12 -11.58
N ARG A 91 11.95 10.68 -10.37
CA ARG A 91 12.15 9.29 -9.95
C ARG A 91 11.31 8.33 -10.78
N LEU A 92 10.07 8.70 -11.05
CA LEU A 92 9.18 7.88 -11.86
C LEU A 92 9.71 7.76 -13.29
N GLN A 93 10.24 8.82 -13.86
CA GLN A 93 10.81 8.80 -15.18
C GLN A 93 11.99 7.82 -15.25
N MET A 94 12.86 7.84 -14.26
CA MET A 94 13.99 6.89 -14.19
C MET A 94 13.51 5.44 -14.10
N CYS A 95 12.51 5.19 -13.28
CA CYS A 95 11.88 3.88 -13.11
C CYS A 95 11.27 3.39 -14.45
N ARG A 96 10.52 4.25 -15.11
CA ARG A 96 9.90 3.95 -16.41
C ARG A 96 10.94 3.68 -17.51
N ASP A 97 11.98 4.50 -17.54
CA ASP A 97 13.04 4.37 -18.54
C ASP A 97 13.78 3.04 -18.40
N LEU A 98 13.99 2.58 -17.17
CA LEU A 98 14.59 1.28 -16.93
C LEU A 98 13.72 0.14 -17.47
N PHE A 99 12.43 0.16 -17.19
CA PHE A 99 11.51 -0.84 -17.72
C PHE A 99 11.49 -0.83 -19.25
N LYS A 100 11.50 0.34 -19.84
CA LYS A 100 11.52 0.50 -21.29
C LYS A 100 12.81 -0.06 -21.89
N TYR A 101 13.93 0.24 -21.27
CA TYR A 101 15.24 -0.28 -21.71
C TYR A 101 15.27 -1.81 -21.68
N VAL A 102 14.82 -2.41 -20.58
CA VAL A 102 14.79 -3.88 -20.44
C VAL A 102 13.86 -4.49 -21.49
N LEU A 103 12.69 -3.87 -21.71
CA LEU A 103 11.74 -4.35 -22.70
C LEU A 103 12.34 -4.32 -24.12
N GLU A 104 12.98 -3.23 -24.50
CA GLU A 104 13.63 -3.09 -25.79
C GLU A 104 14.70 -4.15 -26.01
N ASN A 105 15.49 -4.44 -24.97
CA ASN A 105 16.51 -5.50 -25.05
C ASN A 105 15.90 -6.89 -25.23
N LYS A 106 14.77 -7.15 -24.55
CA LYS A 106 14.07 -8.43 -24.70
C LYS A 106 13.49 -8.59 -26.11
N GLU A 107 12.99 -7.54 -26.71
CA GLU A 107 12.42 -7.58 -28.05
C GLU A 107 13.47 -7.75 -29.13
N ARG A 108 14.71 -7.29 -28.91
CA ARG A 108 15.83 -7.50 -29.84
C ARG A 108 16.33 -8.94 -29.84
N ASN A 109 16.26 -9.58 -28.71
CA ASN A 109 16.71 -10.96 -28.56
C ASN A 109 15.58 -11.93 -28.82
#